data_0edf639c6ec1b5e84a8ed1a78acb705f
#
_entry.id   0edf639c6ec1b5e84a8ed1a78acb705f
#
_cell.length_a   1.000
_cell.length_b   1.000
_cell.length_c   1.000
_cell.angle_alpha   90.00
_cell.angle_beta   90.00
_cell.angle_gamma   90.00
#
_symmetry.space_group_name_H-M   'P 1'
#
loop_
_entity.id
_entity.type
_entity.pdbx_description
1 polymer ?
#
loop_
_entity_poly.entity_id
_entity_poly.type
_entity_poly.pdbx_seq_one_letter_code
_entity_poly.pdbx_strand_id
1 'polypeptide(L)'
;MSVLATMRVKVHDFEGTKQAVEKYGDAMIKGGCHWYKVYQRDGDEKEVLWLMEFDSHEAFENMGKEFEDDFVSLINPASDWDDAVWKLSLEG
;
A
#
# COMPACT_ATOMS: atom_id res chain seq x y z
N MET A 1 -10.69 -11.75 -12.43
CA MET A 1 -9.22 -11.84 -12.45
C MET A 1 -8.66 -10.76 -11.55
N SER A 2 -7.71 -11.09 -10.67
CA SER A 2 -7.15 -10.12 -9.74
C SER A 2 -5.82 -9.56 -10.25
N VAL A 3 -5.42 -8.43 -9.67
CA VAL A 3 -4.13 -7.81 -9.92
C VAL A 3 -3.40 -7.60 -8.61
N LEU A 4 -2.08 -7.53 -8.68
CA LEU A 4 -1.23 -7.21 -7.54
C LEU A 4 -0.81 -5.75 -7.65
N ALA A 5 -1.12 -4.96 -6.63
CA ALA A 5 -0.64 -3.58 -6.55
C ALA A 5 0.54 -3.54 -5.58
N THR A 6 1.57 -2.81 -5.98
CA THR A 6 2.73 -2.57 -5.14
C THR A 6 2.92 -1.07 -4.94
N MET A 7 3.28 -0.70 -3.72
CA MET A 7 3.64 0.69 -3.39
C MET A 7 4.94 0.63 -2.60
N ARG A 8 5.98 1.30 -3.10
CA ARG A 8 7.25 1.38 -2.41
C ARG A 8 7.55 2.83 -2.06
N VAL A 9 7.98 3.08 -0.84
CA VAL A 9 8.26 4.44 -0.37
C VAL A 9 9.28 4.39 0.75
N LYS A 10 10.12 5.42 0.85
CA LYS A 10 10.93 5.64 2.04
C LYS A 10 10.16 6.55 2.99
N VAL A 11 10.24 6.24 4.27
CA VAL A 11 9.55 7.01 5.32
C VAL A 11 10.57 7.55 6.31
N HIS A 12 10.18 8.58 7.05
CA HIS A 12 11.04 9.13 8.11
C HIS A 12 11.04 8.22 9.33
N ASP A 13 9.90 7.56 9.61
CA ASP A 13 9.70 6.71 10.76
C ASP A 13 8.62 5.70 10.43
N PHE A 14 8.88 4.41 10.69
CA PHE A 14 7.92 3.35 10.41
C PHE A 14 6.66 3.44 11.28
N GLU A 15 6.71 4.12 12.41
CA GLU A 15 5.56 4.27 13.30
C GLU A 15 4.36 4.89 12.59
N GLY A 16 4.59 5.83 11.67
CA GLY A 16 3.52 6.42 10.86
C GLY A 16 2.78 5.38 10.01
N THR A 17 3.50 4.39 9.49
CA THR A 17 2.90 3.30 8.72
C THR A 17 2.01 2.44 9.61
N LYS A 18 2.45 2.15 10.85
CA LYS A 18 1.63 1.40 11.81
C LYS A 18 0.34 2.15 12.13
N GLN A 19 0.43 3.46 12.35
CA GLN A 19 -0.73 4.30 12.63
C GLN A 19 -1.71 4.33 11.44
N ALA A 20 -1.19 4.39 10.22
CA ALA A 20 -2.01 4.37 9.02
C ALA A 20 -2.77 3.05 8.89
N VAL A 21 -2.12 1.92 9.17
CA VAL A 21 -2.76 0.60 9.17
C VAL A 21 -3.84 0.51 10.25
N GLU A 22 -3.56 0.99 11.46
CA GLU A 22 -4.53 0.96 12.55
C GLU A 22 -5.77 1.78 12.20
N LYS A 23 -5.60 2.94 11.58
CA LYS A 23 -6.70 3.83 11.27
C LYS A 23 -7.47 3.40 10.02
N TYR A 24 -6.79 2.95 8.98
CA TYR A 24 -7.38 2.75 7.66
C TYR A 24 -7.33 1.31 7.13
N GLY A 25 -6.72 0.36 7.84
CA GLY A 25 -6.61 -1.02 7.37
C GLY A 25 -7.97 -1.62 7.01
N ASP A 26 -8.97 -1.47 7.87
CA ASP A 26 -10.31 -1.98 7.61
C ASP A 26 -10.98 -1.24 6.46
N ALA A 27 -10.77 0.07 6.35
CA ALA A 27 -11.32 0.86 5.26
C ALA A 27 -10.72 0.45 3.90
N MET A 28 -9.45 0.07 3.88
CA MET A 28 -8.82 -0.45 2.67
C MET A 28 -9.49 -1.75 2.21
N ILE A 29 -9.73 -2.67 3.12
CA ILE A 29 -10.42 -3.93 2.81
C ILE A 29 -11.85 -3.65 2.32
N LYS A 30 -12.59 -2.80 3.00
CA LYS A 30 -13.95 -2.41 2.58
C LYS A 30 -13.96 -1.70 1.22
N GLY A 31 -12.87 -1.01 0.89
CA GLY A 31 -12.72 -0.28 -0.36
C GLY A 31 -12.32 -1.14 -1.56
N GLY A 32 -12.18 -2.46 -1.38
CA GLY A 32 -11.90 -3.38 -2.47
C GLY A 32 -10.54 -4.07 -2.43
N CYS A 33 -9.71 -3.76 -1.44
CA CYS A 33 -8.46 -4.47 -1.24
C CYS A 33 -8.77 -5.84 -0.64
N HIS A 34 -8.39 -6.93 -1.33
CA HIS A 34 -8.66 -8.28 -0.84
C HIS A 34 -7.82 -8.61 0.39
N TRP A 35 -6.56 -8.22 0.35
CA TRP A 35 -5.61 -8.35 1.45
C TRP A 35 -4.46 -7.37 1.21
N TYR A 36 -3.72 -7.06 2.26
CA TYR A 36 -2.50 -6.27 2.13
C TYR A 36 -1.43 -6.83 3.05
N LYS A 37 -0.16 -6.60 2.67
CA LYS A 37 1.00 -6.93 3.49
C LYS A 37 1.97 -5.78 3.40
N VAL A 38 2.61 -5.47 4.51
CA VAL A 38 3.59 -4.38 4.59
C VAL A 38 4.93 -4.99 4.96
N TYR A 39 5.93 -4.72 4.14
CA TYR A 39 7.29 -5.20 4.35
C TYR A 39 8.23 -4.03 4.57
N GLN A 40 9.22 -4.25 5.42
CA GLN A 40 10.35 -3.35 5.54
C GLN A 40 11.53 -3.99 4.83
N ARG A 41 12.34 -3.18 4.14
CA ARG A 41 13.51 -3.72 3.46
C ARG A 41 14.50 -4.28 4.47
N ASP A 42 15.04 -5.46 4.21
CA ASP A 42 16.08 -6.02 5.05
C ASP A 42 17.32 -5.11 4.98
N GLY A 43 17.75 -4.64 6.14
CA GLY A 43 18.86 -3.69 6.25
C GLY A 43 18.47 -2.21 6.18
N ASP A 44 17.19 -1.89 5.90
CA ASP A 44 16.72 -0.50 5.88
C ASP A 44 15.24 -0.44 6.29
N GLU A 45 14.98 -0.28 7.58
CA GLU A 45 13.64 -0.25 8.17
C GLU A 45 12.78 0.91 7.63
N LYS A 46 13.39 1.92 7.03
CA LYS A 46 12.68 3.09 6.53
C LYS A 46 12.25 2.95 5.07
N GLU A 47 12.67 1.89 4.39
CA GLU A 47 12.16 1.59 3.07
C GLU A 47 11.06 0.55 3.19
N VAL A 48 9.84 0.90 2.75
CA VAL A 48 8.62 0.13 2.97
C VAL A 48 8.03 -0.28 1.65
N LEU A 49 7.59 -1.54 1.58
CA LEU A 49 6.90 -2.08 0.41
C LEU A 49 5.54 -2.60 0.84
N TRP A 50 4.50 -2.08 0.19
CA TRP A 50 3.13 -2.57 0.34
C TRP A 50 2.81 -3.52 -0.80
N LEU A 51 2.23 -4.66 -0.48
CA LEU A 51 1.64 -5.59 -1.44
C LEU A 51 0.15 -5.66 -1.18
N MET A 52 -0.65 -5.54 -2.24
CA MET A 52 -2.11 -5.55 -2.13
C MET A 52 -2.70 -6.28 -3.32
N GLU A 53 -3.86 -6.91 -3.13
CA GLU A 53 -4.59 -7.53 -4.22
C GLU A 53 -5.92 -6.84 -4.43
N PHE A 54 -6.26 -6.60 -5.69
CA PHE A 54 -7.52 -5.98 -6.10
C PHE A 54 -8.14 -6.75 -7.27
N ASP A 55 -9.43 -6.54 -7.51
CA ASP A 55 -10.10 -7.11 -8.69
C ASP A 55 -9.56 -6.55 -10.00
N SER A 56 -9.14 -5.28 -9.99
CA SER A 56 -8.69 -4.58 -11.20
C SER A 56 -7.78 -3.41 -10.86
N HIS A 57 -7.10 -2.89 -11.87
CA HIS A 57 -6.30 -1.66 -11.74
C HIS A 57 -7.19 -0.49 -11.29
N GLU A 58 -8.39 -0.38 -11.86
CA GLU A 58 -9.33 0.68 -11.49
C GLU A 58 -9.72 0.59 -10.01
N ALA A 59 -9.92 -0.62 -9.48
CA ALA A 59 -10.24 -0.82 -8.07
C ALA A 59 -9.12 -0.29 -7.17
N PHE A 60 -7.87 -0.53 -7.56
CA PHE A 60 -6.72 0.03 -6.83
C PHE A 60 -6.72 1.56 -6.86
N GLU A 61 -6.94 2.16 -8.03
CA GLU A 61 -6.95 3.61 -8.17
C GLU A 61 -8.07 4.27 -7.37
N ASN A 62 -9.20 3.59 -7.23
CA ASN A 62 -10.36 4.12 -6.50
C ASN A 62 -10.29 3.89 -4.99
N MET A 63 -9.52 2.89 -4.54
CA MET A 63 -9.40 2.59 -3.13
C MET A 63 -8.74 3.77 -2.41
N GLY A 64 -9.33 4.19 -1.33
CA GLY A 64 -8.71 5.18 -0.46
C GLY A 64 -8.85 6.64 -0.89
N LYS A 65 -9.53 6.96 -1.99
CA LYS A 65 -9.70 8.36 -2.42
C LYS A 65 -10.28 9.25 -1.32
N GLU A 66 -11.13 8.69 -0.46
CA GLU A 66 -11.76 9.44 0.62
C GLU A 66 -10.81 9.78 1.76
N PHE A 67 -9.76 8.98 1.96
CA PHE A 67 -8.85 9.16 3.08
C PHE A 67 -7.38 9.29 2.68
N GLU A 68 -7.10 9.38 1.39
CA GLU A 68 -5.74 9.38 0.86
C GLU A 68 -4.85 10.45 1.50
N ASP A 69 -5.34 11.67 1.64
CA ASP A 69 -4.55 12.78 2.18
C ASP A 69 -4.12 12.51 3.62
N ASP A 70 -5.03 12.03 4.46
CA ASP A 70 -4.70 11.71 5.84
C ASP A 70 -3.79 10.48 5.94
N PHE A 71 -4.04 9.49 5.11
CA PHE A 71 -3.21 8.28 5.03
C PHE A 71 -1.76 8.64 4.70
N VAL A 72 -1.55 9.45 3.67
CA VAL A 72 -0.21 9.92 3.28
C VAL A 72 0.42 10.75 4.38
N SER A 73 -0.36 11.63 5.01
CA SER A 73 0.12 12.46 6.12
C SER A 73 0.62 11.61 7.30
N LEU A 74 -0.11 10.55 7.65
CA LEU A 74 0.28 9.65 8.73
C LEU A 74 1.58 8.90 8.41
N ILE A 75 1.70 8.43 7.19
CA ILE A 75 2.90 7.72 6.74
C ILE A 75 4.11 8.64 6.72
N ASN A 76 3.93 9.92 6.39
CA ASN A 76 4.98 10.93 6.35
C ASN A 76 6.15 10.48 5.44
N PRO A 77 5.92 10.38 4.12
CA PRO A 77 6.92 9.86 3.22
C PRO A 77 8.16 10.76 3.10
N ALA A 78 9.32 10.14 2.97
CA ALA A 78 10.61 10.80 2.77
C ALA A 78 11.06 10.72 1.30
N SER A 79 10.29 10.05 0.45
CA SER A 79 10.54 9.94 -0.99
C SER A 79 9.22 9.91 -1.73
N ASP A 80 9.27 9.98 -3.05
CA ASP A 80 8.09 9.77 -3.88
C ASP A 80 7.66 8.31 -3.80
N TRP A 81 6.35 8.08 -3.97
CA TRP A 81 5.80 6.74 -4.07
C TRP A 81 6.17 6.12 -5.40
N ASP A 82 6.58 4.85 -5.37
CA ASP A 82 6.83 4.06 -6.56
C ASP A 82 5.72 2.99 -6.63
N ASP A 83 4.65 3.30 -7.34
CA ASP A 83 3.47 2.46 -7.44
C ASP A 83 3.46 1.70 -8.76
N ALA A 84 2.99 0.46 -8.72
CA ALA A 84 2.81 -0.34 -9.93
C ALA A 84 1.67 -1.33 -9.73
N VAL A 85 1.06 -1.73 -10.84
CA VAL A 85 0.03 -2.76 -10.84
C VAL A 85 0.50 -3.87 -11.78
N TRP A 86 0.43 -5.10 -11.29
CA TRP A 86 0.98 -6.28 -11.96
C TRP A 86 -0.11 -7.31 -12.17
N LYS A 87 -0.07 -7.99 -13.29
CA LYS A 87 -0.95 -9.13 -13.55
C LYS A 87 -0.14 -10.42 -13.54
N LEU A 88 -0.73 -11.46 -13.00
CA LEU A 88 -0.09 -12.77 -12.97
C LEU A 88 0.12 -13.25 -14.41
N SER A 89 1.34 -13.61 -14.77
CA SER A 89 1.69 -14.08 -16.10
C SER A 89 2.20 -15.53 -16.10
N LEU A 90 2.93 -15.91 -15.05
CA LEU A 90 3.44 -17.28 -14.89
C LEU A 90 3.42 -17.62 -13.41
N GLU A 91 3.13 -18.87 -13.13
CA GLU A 91 3.09 -19.37 -11.76
C GLU A 91 3.71 -20.77 -11.70
N GLY A 92 4.49 -21.04 -10.67
CA GLY A 92 5.12 -22.34 -10.50
C GLY A 92 5.10 -22.87 -9.08
#